data_ecb13d9ee3cf686a1885512bbafe37cb
#
_entry.id   ecb13d9ee3cf686a1885512bbafe37cb
#
_cell.length_a   1.000
_cell.length_b   1.000
_cell.length_c   1.000
_cell.angle_alpha   90.00
_cell.angle_beta   90.00
_cell.angle_gamma   90.00
#
_symmetry.space_group_name_H-M   'P 1'
#
loop_
_entity.id
_entity.type
_entity.pdbx_description
1 polymer ?
#
loop_
_entity_poly.entity_id
_entity_poly.type
_entity_poly.pdbx_seq_one_letter_code
_entity_poly.pdbx_strand_id
1 'polypeptide(L)'
;MTRITKWAWVPFGLILMGTAAEATAPTPSKQGEALYKDQCSICHGAEGKGDGAAAEFLSPKPRNFTTGTFKVRATPSGSPPTDHDLLNTVTHGMAGSAMPGFSFLSKGDRLALVSHVKKLASLTEKPEKVIDVSSPPEATAGTLAQGKQLYREMKCWECHGDEGRADGPSTSTLKDDWGEVILANDFTRGIYKGGGTLSDIVLRFATGMDGTPMPSYEDSLKEPERWALARYVQSLAGPKVAVQPSTGTVVVKRVSGPVPSDAMDPAWGKVPAVPVPLMLLWQRNERAADEVLVKALHNGKEIAFLLEWKDEEVSTRFRRDRHFADAAAVMFSLAPNLPLSRQAHFAMGEKKKAVNIWYWALDRRMDLVGVEPPAQPGFARGPVLAAGWGSGNAASVPLRPSAIVEDLNAEGFGTLTAQPRADQNVNGSGFYAAGRWRVVFARDLRSKGTLDAQLELGRAIPVAFAVWNGSAEDRDGQKAISTWYRLVLAR
;
A
#
# COMPACT_ATOMS: atom_id res chain seq x y z
N MET A 1 87.86 -12.93 43.89
CA MET A 1 87.04 -11.75 43.61
C MET A 1 86.42 -11.95 42.21
N THR A 2 85.26 -12.54 42.14
CA THR A 2 84.62 -12.96 40.87
C THR A 2 83.26 -12.19 40.75
N ARG A 3 83.20 -11.37 39.68
CA ARG A 3 81.99 -10.62 39.39
C ARG A 3 81.02 -11.50 38.58
N ILE A 4 79.78 -11.66 39.09
CA ILE A 4 78.69 -12.36 38.44
C ILE A 4 77.89 -11.32 37.60
N THR A 5 77.84 -11.47 36.29
CA THR A 5 77.01 -10.70 35.38
C THR A 5 75.64 -11.32 35.30
N LYS A 6 74.54 -10.53 35.65
CA LYS A 6 73.17 -10.92 35.50
C LYS A 6 72.72 -10.67 34.04
N TRP A 7 72.21 -11.71 33.37
CA TRP A 7 71.51 -11.62 32.10
C TRP A 7 70.07 -11.29 32.37
N ALA A 8 69.53 -10.21 31.76
CA ALA A 8 68.12 -9.84 31.77
C ALA A 8 67.42 -10.51 30.57
N TRP A 9 66.37 -11.26 30.89
CA TRP A 9 65.46 -11.81 29.88
C TRP A 9 64.44 -10.75 29.47
N VAL A 10 64.35 -10.42 28.15
CA VAL A 10 63.28 -9.59 27.54
C VAL A 10 62.26 -10.53 26.97
N PRO A 11 60.98 -10.45 27.36
CA PRO A 11 59.96 -11.28 26.69
C PRO A 11 59.57 -10.67 25.36
N PHE A 12 59.74 -11.46 24.30
CA PHE A 12 59.26 -11.17 22.94
C PHE A 12 57.73 -11.30 22.94
N GLY A 13 57.01 -10.16 22.98
CA GLY A 13 55.54 -10.11 22.80
C GLY A 13 55.20 -10.37 21.37
N LEU A 14 54.51 -11.48 21.09
CA LEU A 14 53.93 -11.81 19.79
C LEU A 14 52.71 -10.93 19.60
N ILE A 15 52.81 -9.87 18.75
CA ILE A 15 51.65 -9.05 18.33
C ILE A 15 50.96 -9.85 17.23
N LEU A 16 49.84 -10.51 17.58
CA LEU A 16 48.89 -11.04 16.62
C LEU A 16 48.17 -9.86 15.97
N MET A 17 48.58 -9.44 14.80
CA MET A 17 47.81 -8.57 13.91
C MET A 17 46.64 -9.37 13.39
N GLY A 18 45.47 -9.23 14.03
CA GLY A 18 44.19 -9.68 13.49
C GLY A 18 43.86 -8.82 12.27
N THR A 19 43.93 -9.42 11.07
CA THR A 19 43.39 -8.81 9.87
C THR A 19 41.87 -8.76 10.02
N ALA A 20 41.33 -7.60 10.35
CA ALA A 20 39.90 -7.33 10.20
C ALA A 20 39.60 -7.48 8.69
N ALA A 21 38.85 -8.51 8.33
CA ALA A 21 38.30 -8.63 7.00
C ALA A 21 37.37 -7.44 6.77
N GLU A 22 37.82 -6.46 6.01
CA GLU A 22 36.93 -5.41 5.50
C GLU A 22 35.85 -6.10 4.67
N ALA A 23 34.62 -6.04 5.17
CA ALA A 23 33.45 -6.48 4.43
C ALA A 23 33.33 -5.58 3.18
N THR A 24 33.78 -6.06 2.06
CA THR A 24 33.64 -5.35 0.77
C THR A 24 32.18 -5.09 0.51
N ALA A 25 31.82 -3.84 0.22
CA ALA A 25 30.47 -3.48 -0.17
C ALA A 25 29.98 -4.37 -1.32
N PRO A 26 28.76 -4.88 -1.28
CA PRO A 26 28.24 -5.76 -2.31
C PRO A 26 28.27 -5.08 -3.68
N THR A 27 28.58 -5.82 -4.73
CA THR A 27 28.52 -5.30 -6.11
C THR A 27 27.08 -4.88 -6.43
N PRO A 28 26.84 -3.88 -7.30
CA PRO A 28 25.49 -3.41 -7.64
C PRO A 28 24.53 -4.53 -8.04
N SER A 29 25.00 -5.58 -8.69
CA SER A 29 24.21 -6.76 -9.07
C SER A 29 23.74 -7.58 -7.85
N LYS A 30 24.60 -7.83 -6.89
CA LYS A 30 24.23 -8.54 -5.64
C LYS A 30 23.35 -7.69 -4.73
N GLN A 31 23.56 -6.38 -4.72
CA GLN A 31 22.74 -5.44 -3.99
C GLN A 31 21.31 -5.40 -4.54
N GLY A 32 21.14 -5.33 -5.87
CA GLY A 32 19.84 -5.35 -6.54
C GLY A 32 19.06 -6.64 -6.25
N GLU A 33 19.74 -7.79 -6.29
CA GLU A 33 19.15 -9.09 -5.97
C GLU A 33 18.67 -9.17 -4.51
N ALA A 34 19.50 -8.72 -3.56
CA ALA A 34 19.13 -8.71 -2.15
C ALA A 34 17.93 -7.79 -1.87
N LEU A 35 17.92 -6.58 -2.44
CA LEU A 35 16.80 -5.64 -2.32
C LEU A 35 15.52 -6.18 -2.99
N TYR A 36 15.66 -6.81 -4.15
CA TYR A 36 14.54 -7.45 -4.83
C TYR A 36 13.90 -8.54 -3.96
N LYS A 37 14.72 -9.40 -3.37
CA LYS A 37 14.27 -10.45 -2.46
C LYS A 37 13.50 -9.87 -1.26
N ASP A 38 14.00 -8.78 -0.66
CA ASP A 38 13.40 -8.19 0.54
C ASP A 38 12.15 -7.36 0.24
N GLN A 39 12.06 -6.69 -0.93
CA GLN A 39 11.03 -5.68 -1.19
C GLN A 39 10.06 -6.06 -2.34
N CYS A 40 10.46 -6.90 -3.27
CA CYS A 40 9.72 -7.13 -4.51
C CYS A 40 9.20 -8.56 -4.65
N SER A 41 9.98 -9.57 -4.20
CA SER A 41 9.69 -10.97 -4.44
C SER A 41 8.39 -11.46 -3.82
N ILE A 42 7.93 -10.83 -2.74
CA ILE A 42 6.66 -11.17 -2.09
C ILE A 42 5.45 -11.07 -3.05
N CYS A 43 5.51 -10.11 -3.98
CA CYS A 43 4.50 -9.94 -5.03
C CYS A 43 4.94 -10.53 -6.37
N HIS A 44 6.15 -10.21 -6.81
CA HIS A 44 6.65 -10.55 -8.15
C HIS A 44 7.28 -11.95 -8.26
N GLY A 45 7.42 -12.69 -7.14
CA GLY A 45 8.10 -14.00 -7.11
C GLY A 45 9.62 -13.88 -7.15
N ALA A 46 10.31 -14.91 -6.71
CA ALA A 46 11.78 -14.94 -6.64
C ALA A 46 12.44 -14.82 -8.04
N GLU A 47 11.76 -15.38 -9.05
CA GLU A 47 12.22 -15.39 -10.44
C GLU A 47 11.53 -14.31 -11.30
N GLY A 48 10.73 -13.43 -10.69
CA GLY A 48 10.04 -12.36 -11.39
C GLY A 48 8.83 -12.80 -12.22
N LYS A 49 8.26 -13.98 -11.94
CA LYS A 49 7.12 -14.56 -12.68
C LYS A 49 5.76 -13.97 -12.32
N GLY A 50 5.69 -13.05 -11.35
CA GLY A 50 4.44 -12.51 -10.83
C GLY A 50 3.71 -13.46 -9.88
N ASP A 51 4.36 -14.49 -9.38
CA ASP A 51 3.85 -15.61 -8.59
C ASP A 51 4.28 -15.57 -7.11
N GLY A 52 4.59 -14.39 -6.60
CA GLY A 52 4.93 -14.22 -5.19
C GLY A 52 3.77 -14.59 -4.25
N ALA A 53 4.06 -14.86 -2.98
CA ALA A 53 3.07 -15.29 -1.99
C ALA A 53 1.88 -14.31 -1.83
N ALA A 54 2.06 -13.03 -2.15
CA ALA A 54 0.98 -12.04 -2.16
C ALA A 54 0.15 -12.04 -3.45
N ALA A 55 0.63 -12.64 -4.54
CA ALA A 55 0.05 -12.47 -5.87
C ALA A 55 -1.42 -12.92 -5.95
N GLU A 56 -1.79 -14.00 -5.24
CA GLU A 56 -3.17 -14.49 -5.22
C GLU A 56 -4.17 -13.49 -4.60
N PHE A 57 -3.68 -12.61 -3.71
CA PHE A 57 -4.48 -11.59 -3.01
C PHE A 57 -4.50 -10.23 -3.71
N LEU A 58 -3.89 -10.13 -4.90
CA LEU A 58 -3.74 -8.88 -5.64
C LEU A 58 -4.52 -8.88 -6.95
N SER A 59 -5.20 -7.77 -7.24
CA SER A 59 -5.80 -7.49 -8.54
C SER A 59 -5.60 -5.99 -8.88
N PRO A 60 -5.00 -5.67 -10.05
CA PRO A 60 -4.42 -6.58 -11.04
C PRO A 60 -3.23 -7.36 -10.50
N LYS A 61 -2.97 -8.51 -11.12
CA LYS A 61 -1.85 -9.37 -10.76
C LYS A 61 -0.50 -8.67 -10.91
N PRO A 62 0.51 -9.01 -10.09
CA PRO A 62 1.86 -8.49 -10.25
C PRO A 62 2.42 -8.83 -11.62
N ARG A 63 3.21 -7.91 -12.19
CA ARG A 63 3.81 -8.12 -13.49
C ARG A 63 4.75 -9.34 -13.47
N ASN A 64 4.59 -10.21 -14.46
CA ASN A 64 5.59 -11.20 -14.82
C ASN A 64 6.68 -10.53 -15.65
N PHE A 65 7.88 -10.37 -15.10
CA PHE A 65 9.00 -9.73 -15.78
C PHE A 65 9.60 -10.60 -16.89
N THR A 66 9.50 -11.94 -16.76
CA THR A 66 10.12 -12.87 -17.70
C THR A 66 9.56 -12.80 -19.13
N THR A 67 8.42 -12.13 -19.29
CA THR A 67 7.83 -11.87 -20.63
C THR A 67 8.44 -10.67 -21.33
N GLY A 68 9.24 -9.85 -20.65
CA GLY A 68 9.78 -8.61 -21.22
C GLY A 68 8.76 -7.49 -21.43
N THR A 69 7.49 -7.71 -21.10
CA THR A 69 6.38 -6.78 -21.37
C THR A 69 6.16 -5.83 -20.20
N PHE A 70 6.18 -4.52 -20.44
CA PHE A 70 5.99 -3.48 -19.42
C PHE A 70 4.91 -2.48 -19.82
N LYS A 71 3.99 -2.19 -18.89
CA LYS A 71 2.83 -1.30 -19.13
C LYS A 71 3.22 0.18 -19.29
N VAL A 72 4.14 0.66 -18.47
CA VAL A 72 4.52 2.08 -18.39
C VAL A 72 5.90 2.25 -18.97
N ARG A 73 5.98 2.94 -20.10
CA ARG A 73 7.21 3.18 -20.83
C ARG A 73 7.09 4.44 -21.70
N ALA A 74 8.23 4.95 -22.15
CA ALA A 74 8.35 6.05 -23.10
C ALA A 74 8.77 5.57 -24.50
N THR A 75 8.62 4.28 -24.78
CA THR A 75 9.01 3.64 -26.05
C THR A 75 7.77 3.16 -26.81
N PRO A 76 7.81 2.99 -28.13
CA PRO A 76 6.69 2.46 -28.91
C PRO A 76 6.16 1.13 -28.37
N SER A 77 4.90 0.80 -28.69
CA SER A 77 4.30 -0.49 -28.31
C SER A 77 5.16 -1.65 -28.81
N GLY A 78 5.35 -2.67 -27.96
CA GLY A 78 6.23 -3.82 -28.23
C GLY A 78 7.72 -3.57 -27.99
N SER A 79 8.15 -2.33 -27.76
CA SER A 79 9.56 -2.01 -27.45
C SER A 79 9.88 -2.12 -25.96
N PRO A 80 11.13 -2.46 -25.59
CA PRO A 80 11.52 -2.50 -24.18
C PRO A 80 11.45 -1.11 -23.53
N PRO A 81 11.20 -1.03 -22.21
CA PRO A 81 11.24 0.24 -21.48
C PRO A 81 12.66 0.80 -21.39
N THR A 82 12.77 2.11 -21.20
CA THR A 82 14.04 2.73 -20.83
C THR A 82 14.38 2.46 -19.36
N ASP A 83 15.65 2.64 -18.97
CA ASP A 83 16.08 2.60 -17.57
C ASP A 83 15.36 3.68 -16.75
N HIS A 84 15.04 4.82 -17.37
CA HIS A 84 14.29 5.89 -16.75
C HIS A 84 12.85 5.48 -16.44
N ASP A 85 12.17 4.78 -17.35
CA ASP A 85 10.80 4.29 -17.14
C ASP A 85 10.74 3.32 -15.95
N LEU A 86 11.68 2.38 -15.90
CA LEU A 86 11.78 1.42 -14.80
C LEU A 86 12.11 2.12 -13.48
N LEU A 87 13.09 3.05 -13.49
CA LEU A 87 13.46 3.83 -12.31
C LEU A 87 12.29 4.68 -11.81
N ASN A 88 11.53 5.29 -12.71
CA ASN A 88 10.37 6.08 -12.38
C ASN A 88 9.28 5.22 -11.75
N THR A 89 8.98 4.05 -12.33
CA THR A 89 8.02 3.07 -11.78
C THR A 89 8.46 2.57 -10.41
N VAL A 90 9.73 2.22 -10.20
CA VAL A 90 10.24 1.82 -8.89
C VAL A 90 10.18 2.98 -7.89
N THR A 91 10.44 4.21 -8.33
CA THR A 91 10.44 5.38 -7.45
C THR A 91 9.06 5.76 -6.97
N HIS A 92 8.09 5.81 -7.89
CA HIS A 92 6.75 6.36 -7.64
C HIS A 92 5.66 5.29 -7.53
N GLY A 93 5.98 4.03 -7.84
CA GLY A 93 5.00 2.96 -7.91
C GLY A 93 4.11 3.07 -9.15
N MET A 94 2.99 2.36 -9.11
CA MET A 94 1.99 2.38 -10.17
C MET A 94 0.64 2.77 -9.57
N ALA A 95 0.25 4.03 -9.74
CA ALA A 95 -0.96 4.60 -9.18
C ALA A 95 -2.21 3.77 -9.52
N GLY A 96 -3.11 3.61 -8.55
CA GLY A 96 -4.32 2.80 -8.71
C GLY A 96 -4.06 1.28 -8.75
N SER A 97 -2.90 0.83 -8.29
CA SER A 97 -2.55 -0.59 -8.15
C SER A 97 -1.85 -0.85 -6.81
N ALA A 98 -1.62 -2.11 -6.48
CA ALA A 98 -0.89 -2.53 -5.29
C ALA A 98 0.65 -2.37 -5.39
N MET A 99 1.17 -1.75 -6.46
CA MET A 99 2.60 -1.47 -6.61
C MET A 99 2.95 -0.11 -5.97
N PRO A 100 3.57 -0.08 -4.78
CA PRO A 100 3.93 1.17 -4.10
C PRO A 100 5.19 1.81 -4.69
N GLY A 101 5.45 3.07 -4.33
CA GLY A 101 6.72 3.74 -4.59
C GLY A 101 7.77 3.41 -3.55
N PHE A 102 9.00 3.24 -3.98
CA PHE A 102 10.18 2.96 -3.14
C PHE A 102 11.10 4.18 -3.05
N SER A 103 10.54 5.39 -2.97
CA SER A 103 11.30 6.64 -2.86
C SER A 103 12.16 6.72 -1.59
N PHE A 104 11.84 5.93 -0.57
CA PHE A 104 12.62 5.80 0.67
C PHE A 104 13.96 5.06 0.47
N LEU A 105 14.14 4.33 -0.62
CA LEU A 105 15.42 3.76 -1.01
C LEU A 105 16.30 4.84 -1.66
N SER A 106 17.62 4.72 -1.50
CA SER A 106 18.55 5.60 -2.21
C SER A 106 18.40 5.47 -3.73
N LYS A 107 18.80 6.49 -4.48
CA LYS A 107 18.81 6.39 -5.95
C LYS A 107 19.69 5.24 -6.44
N GLY A 108 20.82 4.98 -5.77
CA GLY A 108 21.70 3.86 -6.06
C GLY A 108 21.01 2.51 -5.86
N ASP A 109 20.28 2.34 -4.77
CA ASP A 109 19.50 1.12 -4.49
C ASP A 109 18.44 0.88 -5.55
N ARG A 110 17.71 1.93 -5.94
CA ARG A 110 16.69 1.83 -6.99
C ARG A 110 17.26 1.50 -8.36
N LEU A 111 18.44 2.04 -8.70
CA LEU A 111 19.16 1.67 -9.92
C LEU A 111 19.65 0.22 -9.89
N ALA A 112 20.11 -0.26 -8.72
CA ALA A 112 20.48 -1.66 -8.54
C ALA A 112 19.26 -2.59 -8.72
N LEU A 113 18.08 -2.20 -8.20
CA LEU A 113 16.82 -2.91 -8.44
C LEU A 113 16.43 -2.93 -9.93
N VAL A 114 16.52 -1.78 -10.63
CA VAL A 114 16.27 -1.70 -12.09
C VAL A 114 17.16 -2.66 -12.85
N SER A 115 18.47 -2.70 -12.53
CA SER A 115 19.42 -3.62 -13.15
C SER A 115 19.01 -5.09 -12.92
N HIS A 116 18.54 -5.43 -11.72
CA HIS A 116 18.08 -6.78 -11.42
C HIS A 116 16.78 -7.14 -12.17
N VAL A 117 15.81 -6.23 -12.23
CA VAL A 117 14.54 -6.41 -12.98
C VAL A 117 14.86 -6.61 -14.48
N LYS A 118 15.76 -5.82 -15.05
CA LYS A 118 16.20 -5.99 -16.46
C LYS A 118 16.80 -7.37 -16.69
N LYS A 119 17.59 -7.88 -15.75
CA LYS A 119 18.15 -9.24 -15.82
C LYS A 119 17.04 -10.30 -15.82
N LEU A 120 16.04 -10.19 -14.91
CA LEU A 120 14.89 -11.10 -14.87
C LEU A 120 14.07 -11.07 -16.15
N ALA A 121 13.96 -9.89 -16.76
CA ALA A 121 13.24 -9.67 -18.02
C ALA A 121 14.06 -9.91 -19.29
N SER A 122 15.33 -10.35 -19.15
CA SER A 122 16.26 -10.55 -20.27
C SER A 122 16.41 -9.31 -21.18
N LEU A 123 16.27 -8.10 -20.63
CA LEU A 123 16.42 -6.85 -21.36
C LEU A 123 17.89 -6.49 -21.53
N THR A 124 18.49 -6.90 -22.64
CA THR A 124 19.90 -6.66 -22.95
C THR A 124 20.10 -5.45 -23.87
N GLU A 125 19.08 -5.10 -24.64
CA GLU A 125 19.16 -4.05 -25.63
C GLU A 125 18.57 -2.73 -25.11
N LYS A 126 19.07 -1.62 -25.63
CA LYS A 126 18.47 -0.32 -25.44
C LYS A 126 17.35 -0.14 -26.48
N PRO A 127 16.25 0.54 -26.13
CA PRO A 127 15.22 0.84 -27.10
C PRO A 127 15.77 1.75 -28.22
N GLU A 128 15.40 1.45 -29.45
CA GLU A 128 15.84 2.21 -30.63
C GLU A 128 15.22 3.62 -30.66
N LYS A 129 13.98 3.74 -30.19
CA LYS A 129 13.22 5.00 -30.21
C LYS A 129 12.64 5.29 -28.83
N VAL A 130 12.72 6.53 -28.42
CA VAL A 130 12.00 7.09 -27.26
C VAL A 130 11.03 8.13 -27.79
N ILE A 131 9.77 8.04 -27.37
CA ILE A 131 8.74 9.02 -27.75
C ILE A 131 8.98 10.25 -26.87
N ASP A 132 9.37 11.33 -27.50
CA ASP A 132 9.48 12.62 -26.83
C ASP A 132 8.10 13.29 -26.79
N VAL A 133 7.69 13.67 -25.60
CA VAL A 133 6.46 14.43 -25.39
C VAL A 133 6.89 15.85 -25.03
N SER A 134 6.82 16.72 -26.02
CA SER A 134 7.13 18.14 -25.85
C SER A 134 6.24 18.83 -24.80
N SER A 135 6.52 20.09 -24.51
CA SER A 135 5.70 20.86 -23.56
C SER A 135 4.26 20.99 -24.08
N PRO A 136 3.25 20.88 -23.19
CA PRO A 136 1.86 20.97 -23.59
C PRO A 136 1.57 22.32 -24.26
N PRO A 137 0.93 22.33 -25.46
CA PRO A 137 0.54 23.56 -26.12
C PRO A 137 -0.50 24.31 -25.27
N GLU A 138 -0.63 25.62 -25.47
CA GLU A 138 -1.67 26.40 -24.79
C GLU A 138 -3.07 25.89 -25.14
N ALA A 139 -3.96 25.84 -24.13
CA ALA A 139 -5.35 25.46 -24.34
C ALA A 139 -6.11 26.61 -25.02
N THR A 140 -6.86 26.29 -26.05
CA THR A 140 -7.82 27.20 -26.68
C THR A 140 -9.24 26.94 -26.15
N ALA A 141 -10.19 27.84 -26.43
CA ALA A 141 -11.59 27.68 -26.03
C ALA A 141 -12.23 26.39 -26.59
N GLY A 142 -11.75 25.85 -27.72
CA GLY A 142 -12.24 24.63 -28.36
C GLY A 142 -11.54 23.35 -27.91
N THR A 143 -10.43 23.44 -27.18
CA THR A 143 -9.59 22.25 -26.88
C THR A 143 -10.32 21.15 -26.13
N LEU A 144 -11.12 21.49 -25.13
CA LEU A 144 -11.90 20.47 -24.37
C LEU A 144 -12.99 19.87 -25.20
N ALA A 145 -13.68 20.64 -26.06
CA ALA A 145 -14.71 20.13 -26.98
C ALA A 145 -14.10 19.16 -27.98
N GLN A 146 -12.95 19.48 -28.55
CA GLN A 146 -12.20 18.60 -29.46
C GLN A 146 -11.77 17.31 -28.72
N GLY A 147 -11.24 17.42 -27.52
CA GLY A 147 -10.86 16.26 -26.71
C GLY A 147 -12.05 15.35 -26.42
N LYS A 148 -13.23 15.90 -26.09
CA LYS A 148 -14.47 15.15 -25.90
C LYS A 148 -14.92 14.44 -27.18
N GLN A 149 -14.82 15.11 -28.32
CA GLN A 149 -15.14 14.52 -29.62
C GLN A 149 -14.20 13.33 -29.91
N LEU A 150 -12.89 13.51 -29.74
CA LEU A 150 -11.89 12.45 -29.93
C LEU A 150 -12.11 11.26 -28.98
N TYR A 151 -12.52 11.53 -27.72
CA TYR A 151 -12.86 10.48 -26.76
C TYR A 151 -13.98 9.56 -27.27
N ARG A 152 -14.96 10.14 -27.97
CA ARG A 152 -16.04 9.39 -28.63
C ARG A 152 -15.59 8.68 -29.90
N GLU A 153 -14.87 9.36 -30.79
CA GLU A 153 -14.41 8.84 -32.08
C GLU A 153 -13.45 7.67 -31.89
N MET A 154 -12.53 7.77 -30.92
CA MET A 154 -11.57 6.70 -30.57
C MET A 154 -12.18 5.64 -29.65
N LYS A 155 -13.48 5.72 -29.37
CA LYS A 155 -14.24 4.74 -28.57
C LYS A 155 -13.69 4.50 -27.17
N CYS A 156 -13.03 5.48 -26.56
CA CYS A 156 -12.50 5.38 -25.21
C CYS A 156 -13.61 5.04 -24.18
N TRP A 157 -14.83 5.52 -24.46
CA TRP A 157 -16.02 5.29 -23.64
C TRP A 157 -16.44 3.81 -23.54
N GLU A 158 -16.09 2.98 -24.53
CA GLU A 158 -16.46 1.54 -24.50
C GLU A 158 -15.86 0.82 -23.28
N CYS A 159 -14.68 1.24 -22.83
CA CYS A 159 -14.03 0.71 -21.63
C CYS A 159 -14.15 1.67 -20.43
N HIS A 160 -13.89 2.97 -20.67
CA HIS A 160 -13.78 3.95 -19.60
C HIS A 160 -15.13 4.59 -19.20
N GLY A 161 -16.21 4.31 -19.93
CA GLY A 161 -17.52 4.94 -19.72
C GLY A 161 -17.61 6.35 -20.30
N ASP A 162 -18.83 6.85 -20.45
CA ASP A 162 -19.10 8.16 -21.07
C ASP A 162 -18.53 9.33 -20.27
N GLU A 163 -18.47 9.18 -18.94
CA GLU A 163 -17.95 10.15 -17.99
C GLU A 163 -16.61 9.72 -17.39
N GLY A 164 -15.97 8.67 -17.94
CA GLY A 164 -14.68 8.19 -17.47
C GLY A 164 -14.71 7.43 -16.16
N ARG A 165 -15.85 6.86 -15.75
CA ARG A 165 -16.05 6.14 -14.48
C ARG A 165 -15.63 4.67 -14.48
N ALA A 166 -15.00 4.21 -15.56
CA ALA A 166 -14.68 2.80 -15.78
C ALA A 166 -15.92 1.88 -15.85
N ASP A 167 -17.04 2.40 -16.26
CA ASP A 167 -18.35 1.74 -16.35
C ASP A 167 -18.81 1.53 -17.80
N GLY A 168 -17.88 1.54 -18.75
CA GLY A 168 -18.16 1.26 -20.15
C GLY A 168 -18.63 -0.18 -20.38
N PRO A 169 -19.39 -0.44 -21.48
CA PRO A 169 -20.01 -1.74 -21.74
C PRO A 169 -19.00 -2.90 -21.86
N SER A 170 -17.75 -2.62 -22.22
CA SER A 170 -16.69 -3.63 -22.32
C SER A 170 -15.97 -3.91 -21.01
N THR A 171 -16.18 -3.09 -19.96
CA THR A 171 -15.39 -3.14 -18.70
C THR A 171 -15.41 -4.52 -18.05
N SER A 172 -16.56 -5.19 -18.02
CA SER A 172 -16.73 -6.50 -17.36
C SER A 172 -16.01 -7.66 -18.09
N THR A 173 -15.61 -7.46 -19.33
CA THR A 173 -14.97 -8.48 -20.17
C THR A 173 -13.49 -8.26 -20.41
N LEU A 174 -12.93 -7.15 -19.88
CA LEU A 174 -11.53 -6.82 -20.07
C LEU A 174 -10.61 -7.84 -19.40
N LYS A 175 -9.66 -8.34 -20.17
CA LYS A 175 -8.60 -9.24 -19.69
C LYS A 175 -7.26 -8.72 -20.18
N ASP A 176 -6.24 -8.98 -19.39
CA ASP A 176 -4.86 -8.78 -19.84
C ASP A 176 -4.36 -9.95 -20.70
N ASP A 177 -3.15 -9.83 -21.23
CA ASP A 177 -2.56 -10.84 -22.12
C ASP A 177 -2.35 -12.21 -21.45
N TRP A 178 -2.51 -12.30 -20.12
CA TRP A 178 -2.42 -13.56 -19.35
C TRP A 178 -3.81 -14.14 -19.02
N GLY A 179 -4.88 -13.48 -19.50
CA GLY A 179 -6.25 -13.91 -19.28
C GLY A 179 -6.84 -13.47 -17.93
N GLU A 180 -6.10 -12.70 -17.15
CA GLU A 180 -6.57 -12.15 -15.86
C GLU A 180 -7.54 -10.99 -16.10
N VAL A 181 -8.62 -10.96 -15.31
CA VAL A 181 -9.58 -9.85 -15.35
C VAL A 181 -8.93 -8.57 -14.87
N ILE A 182 -9.08 -7.50 -15.65
CA ILE A 182 -8.61 -6.16 -15.30
C ILE A 182 -9.73 -5.14 -15.45
N LEU A 183 -9.62 -4.03 -14.74
CA LEU A 183 -10.55 -2.91 -14.86
C LEU A 183 -9.91 -1.76 -15.66
N ALA A 184 -10.74 -1.06 -16.43
CA ALA A 184 -10.37 0.22 -17.00
C ALA A 184 -10.04 1.22 -15.86
N ASN A 185 -9.29 2.28 -16.20
CA ASN A 185 -9.01 3.32 -15.21
C ASN A 185 -10.23 4.24 -15.04
N ASP A 186 -10.65 4.46 -13.79
CA ASP A 186 -11.63 5.48 -13.43
C ASP A 186 -10.94 6.86 -13.42
N PHE A 187 -11.16 7.66 -14.44
CA PHE A 187 -10.54 8.99 -14.60
C PHE A 187 -11.08 10.00 -13.60
N THR A 188 -12.30 9.80 -13.09
CA THR A 188 -12.92 10.73 -12.12
C THR A 188 -12.18 10.78 -10.79
N ARG A 189 -11.36 9.78 -10.50
CA ARG A 189 -10.49 9.72 -9.30
C ARG A 189 -9.24 10.59 -9.44
N GLY A 190 -8.87 11.01 -10.67
CA GLY A 190 -7.62 11.75 -10.90
C GLY A 190 -6.36 10.93 -10.66
N ILE A 191 -6.46 9.61 -10.60
CA ILE A 191 -5.36 8.67 -10.39
C ILE A 191 -5.04 8.00 -11.72
N TYR A 192 -3.82 8.21 -12.23
CA TYR A 192 -3.40 7.70 -13.54
C TYR A 192 -2.16 6.82 -13.42
N LYS A 193 -2.22 5.62 -14.02
CA LYS A 193 -1.06 4.72 -14.10
C LYS A 193 0.03 5.36 -14.96
N GLY A 194 1.23 5.51 -14.40
CA GLY A 194 2.37 6.11 -15.09
C GLY A 194 2.48 7.62 -14.98
N GLY A 195 1.66 8.26 -14.12
CA GLY A 195 1.70 9.69 -13.83
C GLY A 195 0.46 10.45 -14.31
N GLY A 196 0.19 11.59 -13.68
CA GLY A 196 -1.02 12.40 -13.90
C GLY A 196 -0.77 13.78 -14.50
N THR A 197 0.46 14.08 -14.95
CA THR A 197 0.70 15.28 -15.75
C THR A 197 0.10 15.12 -17.15
N LEU A 198 -0.16 16.21 -17.83
CA LEU A 198 -0.64 16.12 -19.22
C LEU A 198 0.32 15.32 -20.11
N SER A 199 1.62 15.52 -19.95
CA SER A 199 2.66 14.77 -20.67
C SER A 199 2.60 13.27 -20.39
N ASP A 200 2.39 12.87 -19.12
CA ASP A 200 2.25 11.46 -18.75
C ASP A 200 1.03 10.84 -19.44
N ILE A 201 -0.11 11.55 -19.48
CA ILE A 201 -1.35 11.07 -20.10
C ILE A 201 -1.18 10.96 -21.62
N VAL A 202 -0.58 11.99 -22.27
CA VAL A 202 -0.27 11.95 -23.72
C VAL A 202 0.65 10.79 -24.03
N LEU A 203 1.66 10.55 -23.22
CA LEU A 203 2.58 9.44 -23.39
C LEU A 203 1.85 8.09 -23.32
N ARG A 204 0.84 7.94 -22.44
CA ARG A 204 0.01 6.70 -22.40
C ARG A 204 -0.81 6.50 -23.68
N PHE A 205 -1.31 7.56 -24.28
CA PHE A 205 -1.98 7.46 -25.60
C PHE A 205 -1.00 7.09 -26.71
N ALA A 206 0.19 7.70 -26.72
CA ALA A 206 1.20 7.41 -27.72
C ALA A 206 1.75 5.99 -27.61
N THR A 207 2.00 5.49 -26.38
CA THR A 207 2.64 4.17 -26.18
C THR A 207 1.64 3.03 -26.05
N GLY A 208 0.38 3.31 -25.68
CA GLY A 208 -0.51 2.29 -25.13
C GLY A 208 -0.01 1.72 -23.79
N MET A 209 -0.60 0.63 -23.36
CA MET A 209 -0.24 -0.06 -22.12
C MET A 209 -0.06 -1.56 -22.40
N ASP A 210 1.11 -1.96 -22.87
CA ASP A 210 1.39 -3.34 -23.29
C ASP A 210 1.03 -4.37 -22.22
N GLY A 211 0.50 -5.50 -22.67
CA GLY A 211 -0.07 -6.52 -21.81
C GLY A 211 -1.49 -6.19 -21.32
N THR A 212 -2.15 -5.18 -21.91
CA THR A 212 -3.56 -4.83 -21.64
C THR A 212 -4.27 -4.44 -22.94
N PRO A 213 -5.62 -4.43 -22.97
CA PRO A 213 -6.37 -3.99 -24.16
C PRO A 213 -6.23 -2.51 -24.52
N MET A 214 -5.51 -1.68 -23.73
CA MET A 214 -5.30 -0.26 -24.03
C MET A 214 -4.27 -0.10 -25.18
N PRO A 215 -4.68 0.22 -26.42
CA PRO A 215 -3.77 0.26 -27.55
C PRO A 215 -2.94 1.54 -27.57
N SER A 216 -1.91 1.56 -28.43
CA SER A 216 -1.24 2.78 -28.86
C SER A 216 -2.11 3.55 -29.85
N TYR A 217 -2.14 4.88 -29.74
CA TYR A 217 -2.77 5.82 -30.67
C TYR A 217 -1.73 6.70 -31.36
N GLU A 218 -0.44 6.30 -31.40
CA GLU A 218 0.61 7.09 -32.05
C GLU A 218 0.30 7.32 -33.54
N ASP A 219 -0.15 6.28 -34.23
CA ASP A 219 -0.46 6.34 -35.66
C ASP A 219 -1.88 6.88 -35.96
N SER A 220 -2.80 6.79 -35.00
CA SER A 220 -4.20 7.16 -35.19
C SER A 220 -4.52 8.60 -34.82
N LEU A 221 -3.73 9.22 -33.93
CA LEU A 221 -3.91 10.58 -33.45
C LEU A 221 -2.66 11.40 -33.69
N LYS A 222 -2.81 12.59 -34.26
CA LYS A 222 -1.75 13.57 -34.35
C LYS A 222 -1.41 14.14 -32.96
N GLU A 223 -0.22 14.66 -32.80
CA GLU A 223 0.23 15.19 -31.50
C GLU A 223 -0.74 16.22 -30.90
N PRO A 224 -1.25 17.25 -31.62
CA PRO A 224 -2.22 18.20 -31.04
C PRO A 224 -3.54 17.54 -30.60
N GLU A 225 -3.96 16.48 -31.27
CA GLU A 225 -5.17 15.72 -30.94
C GLU A 225 -4.96 14.93 -29.64
N ARG A 226 -3.78 14.32 -29.46
CA ARG A 226 -3.41 13.64 -28.19
C ARG A 226 -3.42 14.62 -27.02
N TRP A 227 -2.94 15.85 -27.21
CA TRP A 227 -2.99 16.88 -26.17
C TRP A 227 -4.43 17.31 -25.84
N ALA A 228 -5.28 17.49 -26.85
CA ALA A 228 -6.69 17.84 -26.62
C ALA A 228 -7.42 16.71 -25.87
N LEU A 229 -7.21 15.46 -26.26
CA LEU A 229 -7.77 14.28 -25.59
C LEU A 229 -7.25 14.16 -24.13
N ALA A 230 -5.96 14.40 -23.89
CA ALA A 230 -5.38 14.36 -22.55
C ALA A 230 -5.99 15.42 -21.61
N ARG A 231 -6.22 16.63 -22.12
CA ARG A 231 -6.89 17.69 -21.36
C ARG A 231 -8.33 17.34 -21.03
N TYR A 232 -9.05 16.73 -21.97
CA TYR A 232 -10.41 16.26 -21.71
C TYR A 232 -10.39 15.17 -20.63
N VAL A 233 -9.55 14.14 -20.77
CA VAL A 233 -9.45 13.05 -19.78
C VAL A 233 -9.06 13.60 -18.41
N GLN A 234 -8.12 14.54 -18.33
CA GLN A 234 -7.74 15.18 -17.08
C GLN A 234 -8.89 16.01 -16.46
N SER A 235 -9.75 16.61 -17.32
CA SER A 235 -10.92 17.39 -16.84
C SER A 235 -12.04 16.54 -16.26
N LEU A 236 -12.04 15.23 -16.51
CA LEU A 236 -12.98 14.29 -15.89
C LEU A 236 -12.67 14.05 -14.41
N ALA A 237 -11.44 14.35 -13.98
CA ALA A 237 -11.06 14.19 -12.59
C ALA A 237 -11.83 15.15 -11.68
N GLY A 238 -12.36 14.59 -10.61
CA GLY A 238 -12.91 15.34 -9.48
C GLY A 238 -11.80 16.10 -8.70
N PRO A 239 -12.12 16.62 -7.51
CA PRO A 239 -11.12 17.22 -6.63
C PRO A 239 -9.93 16.26 -6.46
N LYS A 240 -8.70 16.81 -6.51
CA LYS A 240 -7.48 16.01 -6.47
C LYS A 240 -7.52 15.03 -5.31
N VAL A 241 -7.45 13.74 -5.62
CA VAL A 241 -7.24 12.68 -4.66
C VAL A 241 -5.76 12.63 -4.29
N ALA A 242 -5.47 12.12 -3.09
CA ALA A 242 -4.11 11.99 -2.58
C ALA A 242 -3.17 11.26 -3.55
N VAL A 243 -1.94 11.70 -3.56
CA VAL A 243 -0.86 11.16 -4.39
C VAL A 243 -0.56 9.70 -3.97
N GLN A 244 0.05 8.96 -4.88
CA GLN A 244 0.56 7.60 -4.69
C GLN A 244 1.16 7.36 -3.29
N PRO A 245 0.84 6.24 -2.64
CA PRO A 245 1.43 5.88 -1.36
C PRO A 245 2.95 5.94 -1.36
N SER A 246 3.49 6.73 -0.47
CA SER A 246 4.92 6.90 -0.22
C SER A 246 5.17 6.96 1.28
N THR A 247 6.41 6.73 1.70
CA THR A 247 6.78 6.85 3.10
C THR A 247 6.64 8.30 3.60
N GLY A 248 5.94 8.45 4.74
CA GLY A 248 5.76 9.73 5.41
C GLY A 248 6.08 9.64 6.90
N THR A 249 5.78 10.72 7.62
CA THR A 249 5.94 10.78 9.07
C THR A 249 4.63 11.18 9.74
N VAL A 250 4.22 10.40 10.74
CA VAL A 250 3.14 10.73 11.66
C VAL A 250 3.76 11.20 12.97
N VAL A 251 3.61 12.49 13.27
CA VAL A 251 4.06 13.06 14.53
C VAL A 251 2.96 12.93 15.56
N VAL A 252 3.23 12.20 16.64
CA VAL A 252 2.31 12.01 17.75
C VAL A 252 2.45 13.20 18.69
N LYS A 253 1.40 14.01 18.81
CA LYS A 253 1.43 15.21 19.67
C LYS A 253 1.30 14.84 21.14
N ARG A 254 2.10 15.48 22.00
CA ARG A 254 2.00 15.30 23.45
C ARG A 254 0.86 16.11 24.04
N VAL A 255 0.13 15.50 24.99
CA VAL A 255 -0.91 16.13 25.82
C VAL A 255 -0.64 15.88 27.29
N SER A 256 -1.18 16.74 28.17
CA SER A 256 -0.97 16.65 29.63
C SER A 256 -2.01 15.82 30.37
N GLY A 257 -3.12 15.49 29.70
CA GLY A 257 -4.24 14.72 30.28
C GLY A 257 -4.32 13.30 29.74
N PRO A 258 -5.40 12.56 30.04
CA PRO A 258 -5.66 11.26 29.44
C PRO A 258 -5.78 11.39 27.93
N VAL A 259 -5.38 10.35 27.19
CA VAL A 259 -5.61 10.30 25.74
C VAL A 259 -7.07 10.01 25.45
N PRO A 260 -7.64 10.58 24.37
CA PRO A 260 -9.03 10.31 24.02
C PRO A 260 -9.28 8.86 23.63
N SER A 261 -10.33 8.26 24.17
CA SER A 261 -10.84 6.94 23.78
C SER A 261 -12.12 7.04 22.92
N ASP A 262 -12.69 8.24 22.81
CA ASP A 262 -13.88 8.53 22.00
C ASP A 262 -13.48 9.28 20.73
N ALA A 263 -14.03 8.84 19.58
CA ALA A 263 -13.82 9.45 18.28
C ALA A 263 -14.35 10.89 18.18
N MET A 264 -15.27 11.29 19.06
CA MET A 264 -15.89 12.63 19.09
C MET A 264 -15.24 13.56 20.11
N ASP A 265 -14.22 13.12 20.85
CA ASP A 265 -13.56 13.96 21.83
C ASP A 265 -13.01 15.26 21.19
N PRO A 266 -13.33 16.45 21.79
CA PRO A 266 -12.87 17.73 21.27
C PRO A 266 -11.34 17.89 21.18
N ALA A 267 -10.56 17.10 21.92
CA ALA A 267 -9.11 17.11 21.86
C ALA A 267 -8.58 16.83 20.43
N TRP A 268 -9.29 16.02 19.67
CA TRP A 268 -8.95 15.73 18.28
C TRP A 268 -8.99 16.95 17.36
N GLY A 269 -9.79 17.96 17.69
CA GLY A 269 -9.86 19.22 16.94
C GLY A 269 -8.55 20.03 16.96
N LYS A 270 -7.69 19.79 17.97
CA LYS A 270 -6.41 20.48 18.16
C LYS A 270 -5.22 19.73 17.53
N VAL A 271 -5.45 18.59 16.93
CA VAL A 271 -4.41 17.74 16.33
C VAL A 271 -4.45 17.87 14.82
N PRO A 272 -3.36 18.26 14.17
CA PRO A 272 -3.30 18.26 12.71
C PRO A 272 -3.45 16.84 12.18
N ALA A 273 -4.28 16.68 11.17
CA ALA A 273 -4.40 15.41 10.47
C ALA A 273 -3.24 15.22 9.47
N VAL A 274 -2.70 14.03 9.43
CA VAL A 274 -1.75 13.60 8.41
C VAL A 274 -2.53 12.83 7.35
N PRO A 275 -2.64 13.32 6.11
CA PRO A 275 -3.24 12.56 5.03
C PRO A 275 -2.31 11.40 4.66
N VAL A 276 -2.83 10.19 4.70
CA VAL A 276 -2.12 8.96 4.38
C VAL A 276 -2.78 8.32 3.17
N PRO A 277 -2.18 8.43 1.98
CA PRO A 277 -2.67 7.76 0.78
C PRO A 277 -2.71 6.25 0.96
N LEU A 278 -3.76 5.64 0.46
CA LEU A 278 -3.96 4.20 0.48
C LEU A 278 -3.90 3.63 -0.94
N MET A 279 -3.35 2.44 -1.07
CA MET A 279 -3.39 1.65 -2.30
C MET A 279 -4.33 0.48 -2.13
N LEU A 280 -5.09 0.20 -3.20
CA LEU A 280 -5.98 -0.94 -3.24
C LEU A 280 -5.20 -2.22 -3.56
N LEU A 281 -5.29 -3.21 -2.70
CA LEU A 281 -4.72 -4.54 -2.98
C LEU A 281 -5.57 -5.30 -4.00
N TRP A 282 -6.88 -5.04 -4.00
CA TRP A 282 -7.81 -5.63 -4.97
C TRP A 282 -8.62 -4.52 -5.65
N GLN A 283 -8.38 -4.31 -6.93
CA GLN A 283 -9.08 -3.29 -7.72
C GLN A 283 -10.53 -3.71 -7.96
N ARG A 284 -11.48 -2.79 -7.74
CA ARG A 284 -12.92 -2.95 -7.96
C ARG A 284 -13.49 -1.71 -8.62
N ASN A 285 -14.71 -1.84 -9.19
CA ASN A 285 -15.42 -0.71 -9.78
C ASN A 285 -15.98 0.23 -8.71
N GLU A 286 -16.28 -0.30 -7.52
CA GLU A 286 -16.81 0.47 -6.40
C GLU A 286 -15.70 1.33 -5.79
N ARG A 287 -16.10 2.49 -5.27
CA ARG A 287 -15.16 3.41 -4.63
C ARG A 287 -14.67 2.85 -3.30
N ALA A 288 -13.39 2.58 -3.22
CA ALA A 288 -12.72 2.31 -1.97
C ALA A 288 -12.10 3.60 -1.40
N ALA A 289 -11.68 3.56 -0.13
CA ALA A 289 -10.95 4.65 0.48
C ALA A 289 -9.58 4.83 -0.17
N ASP A 290 -9.34 6.01 -0.79
CA ASP A 290 -8.04 6.35 -1.40
C ASP A 290 -7.08 6.99 -0.39
N GLU A 291 -7.59 7.43 0.76
CA GLU A 291 -6.87 8.15 1.80
C GLU A 291 -7.48 7.89 3.17
N VAL A 292 -6.65 7.82 4.18
CA VAL A 292 -7.06 7.92 5.59
C VAL A 292 -6.37 9.12 6.25
N LEU A 293 -7.14 9.96 6.93
CA LEU A 293 -6.61 11.05 7.76
C LEU A 293 -6.23 10.49 9.13
N VAL A 294 -4.97 10.59 9.49
CA VAL A 294 -4.44 10.06 10.74
C VAL A 294 -4.10 11.20 11.69
N LYS A 295 -4.64 11.14 12.91
CA LYS A 295 -4.22 11.98 14.04
C LYS A 295 -3.70 11.09 15.15
N ALA A 296 -2.70 11.54 15.90
CA ALA A 296 -2.15 10.77 17.01
C ALA A 296 -1.76 11.66 18.19
N LEU A 297 -2.06 11.19 19.38
CA LEU A 297 -1.79 11.85 20.68
C LEU A 297 -1.13 10.87 21.64
N HIS A 298 -0.26 11.37 22.53
CA HIS A 298 0.26 10.60 23.65
C HIS A 298 0.41 11.48 24.89
N ASN A 299 0.34 10.89 26.09
CA ASN A 299 0.55 11.58 27.35
C ASN A 299 1.85 11.16 28.08
N GLY A 300 2.70 10.38 27.42
CA GLY A 300 3.92 9.79 27.99
C GLY A 300 3.72 8.41 28.59
N LYS A 301 2.47 7.99 28.80
CA LYS A 301 2.10 6.65 29.29
C LYS A 301 1.25 5.91 28.24
N GLU A 302 0.28 6.59 27.68
CA GLU A 302 -0.70 6.08 26.70
C GLU A 302 -0.56 6.79 25.36
N ILE A 303 -0.98 6.13 24.30
CA ILE A 303 -1.11 6.67 22.95
C ILE A 303 -2.52 6.41 22.43
N ALA A 304 -3.04 7.36 21.64
CA ALA A 304 -4.26 7.17 20.88
C ALA A 304 -4.07 7.63 19.43
N PHE A 305 -4.70 6.90 18.52
CA PHE A 305 -4.83 7.23 17.10
C PHE A 305 -6.30 7.49 16.79
N LEU A 306 -6.57 8.48 15.95
CA LEU A 306 -7.84 8.66 15.27
C LEU A 306 -7.61 8.48 13.78
N LEU A 307 -8.29 7.51 13.18
CA LEU A 307 -8.37 7.28 11.75
C LEU A 307 -9.71 7.81 11.23
N GLU A 308 -9.66 8.63 10.17
CA GLU A 308 -10.86 9.19 9.56
C GLU A 308 -10.81 9.01 8.04
N TRP A 309 -11.83 8.38 7.44
CA TRP A 309 -11.93 8.17 6.00
C TRP A 309 -13.34 8.40 5.48
N LYS A 310 -13.44 8.69 4.18
CA LYS A 310 -14.71 8.79 3.47
C LYS A 310 -15.28 7.40 3.25
N ASP A 311 -16.59 7.28 3.51
CA ASP A 311 -17.38 6.11 3.21
C ASP A 311 -18.81 6.57 2.96
N GLU A 312 -19.39 6.22 1.84
CA GLU A 312 -20.73 6.68 1.46
C GLU A 312 -21.83 5.87 2.15
N GLU A 313 -21.51 4.65 2.59
CA GLU A 313 -22.48 3.72 3.18
C GLU A 313 -21.87 3.00 4.39
N VAL A 314 -22.66 2.88 5.46
CA VAL A 314 -22.30 2.05 6.61
C VAL A 314 -22.60 0.59 6.28
N SER A 315 -21.58 -0.23 6.25
CA SER A 315 -21.69 -1.64 5.88
C SER A 315 -21.51 -2.57 7.07
N THR A 316 -22.47 -3.47 7.25
CA THR A 316 -22.42 -4.54 8.23
C THR A 316 -22.59 -5.88 7.52
N ARG A 317 -21.98 -6.94 8.05
CA ARG A 317 -22.08 -8.30 7.52
C ARG A 317 -23.50 -8.83 7.35
N PHE A 318 -24.50 -8.22 8.04
CA PHE A 318 -25.86 -8.73 8.13
C PHE A 318 -26.81 -8.17 7.07
N ARG A 319 -26.39 -7.24 6.21
CA ARG A 319 -27.33 -6.59 5.28
C ARG A 319 -27.59 -7.36 3.99
N ARG A 320 -26.62 -8.08 3.45
CA ARG A 320 -26.74 -8.90 2.21
C ARG A 320 -25.65 -9.98 2.18
N ASP A 321 -25.84 -11.05 1.41
CA ASP A 321 -24.91 -12.18 1.29
C ASP A 321 -23.48 -11.82 0.81
N ARG A 322 -23.28 -10.63 0.27
CA ARG A 322 -21.99 -10.12 -0.22
C ARG A 322 -21.53 -8.85 0.49
N HIS A 323 -22.16 -8.44 1.59
CA HIS A 323 -21.72 -7.31 2.38
C HIS A 323 -20.81 -7.77 3.50
N PHE A 324 -19.68 -7.09 3.61
CA PHE A 324 -18.72 -7.28 4.70
C PHE A 324 -18.79 -6.04 5.62
N ALA A 325 -18.20 -6.14 6.79
CA ALA A 325 -18.18 -5.03 7.72
C ALA A 325 -17.11 -4.02 7.36
N ASP A 326 -17.41 -2.73 7.54
CA ASP A 326 -16.39 -1.68 7.53
C ASP A 326 -15.40 -1.93 8.66
N ALA A 327 -14.12 -1.77 8.36
CA ALA A 327 -13.04 -2.02 9.32
C ALA A 327 -11.85 -1.09 9.10
N ALA A 328 -11.01 -0.97 10.13
CA ALA A 328 -9.76 -0.25 10.08
C ALA A 328 -8.69 -0.96 10.91
N ALA A 329 -7.42 -0.73 10.57
CA ALA A 329 -6.30 -1.25 11.35
C ALA A 329 -5.12 -0.29 11.40
N VAL A 330 -4.38 -0.38 12.51
CA VAL A 330 -3.04 0.20 12.68
C VAL A 330 -2.06 -0.95 12.86
N MET A 331 -1.01 -0.99 12.06
CA MET A 331 -0.02 -2.06 12.09
C MET A 331 1.36 -1.51 12.42
N PHE A 332 2.09 -2.19 13.28
CA PHE A 332 3.45 -1.85 13.72
C PHE A 332 4.43 -2.97 13.39
N SER A 333 5.65 -2.61 12.99
CA SER A 333 6.74 -3.58 12.91
C SER A 333 7.26 -3.93 14.30
N LEU A 334 7.46 -5.20 14.57
CA LEU A 334 8.12 -5.68 15.80
C LEU A 334 9.65 -5.65 15.71
N ALA A 335 10.22 -5.22 14.57
CA ALA A 335 11.64 -5.02 14.36
C ALA A 335 11.99 -3.53 14.10
N PRO A 336 11.62 -2.58 14.98
CA PRO A 336 11.69 -1.14 14.71
C PRO A 336 13.13 -0.61 14.52
N ASN A 337 14.15 -1.39 14.88
CA ASN A 337 15.57 -1.04 14.71
C ASN A 337 16.08 -1.23 13.26
N LEU A 338 15.35 -1.98 12.45
CA LEU A 338 15.73 -2.17 11.07
C LEU A 338 15.43 -0.92 10.24
N PRO A 339 16.28 -0.55 9.27
CA PRO A 339 15.94 0.49 8.31
C PRO A 339 14.70 0.10 7.50
N LEU A 340 13.96 1.08 6.97
CA LEU A 340 12.74 0.82 6.19
C LEU A 340 12.96 -0.15 5.02
N SER A 341 14.14 -0.13 4.42
CA SER A 341 14.54 -1.06 3.35
C SER A 341 14.65 -2.53 3.80
N ARG A 342 14.68 -2.80 5.10
CA ARG A 342 14.78 -4.14 5.70
C ARG A 342 13.61 -4.48 6.63
N GLN A 343 12.61 -3.60 6.69
CA GLN A 343 11.39 -3.89 7.44
C GLN A 343 10.64 -5.08 6.83
N ALA A 344 9.79 -5.69 7.64
CA ALA A 344 8.79 -6.62 7.15
C ALA A 344 7.94 -5.99 6.05
N HIS A 345 7.34 -6.82 5.20
CA HIS A 345 6.42 -6.30 4.19
C HIS A 345 5.20 -5.63 4.86
N PHE A 346 4.85 -4.42 4.39
CA PHE A 346 3.79 -3.58 4.98
C PHE A 346 2.37 -4.16 4.83
N ALA A 347 2.16 -5.24 4.07
CA ALA A 347 0.84 -5.83 3.92
C ALA A 347 0.47 -6.73 5.09
N MET A 348 1.36 -7.59 5.58
CA MET A 348 1.07 -8.55 6.67
C MET A 348 2.34 -9.04 7.38
N GLY A 349 3.46 -8.32 7.26
CA GLY A 349 4.73 -8.84 7.74
C GLY A 349 5.33 -9.93 6.84
N GLU A 350 6.35 -10.61 7.32
CA GLU A 350 6.98 -11.74 6.66
C GLU A 350 7.63 -12.69 7.67
N LYS A 351 7.95 -13.92 7.26
CA LYS A 351 8.58 -14.93 8.12
C LYS A 351 9.79 -14.37 8.86
N LYS A 352 9.82 -14.49 10.18
CA LYS A 352 10.82 -13.94 11.12
C LYS A 352 10.82 -12.41 11.26
N LYS A 353 9.88 -11.72 10.69
CA LYS A 353 9.66 -10.28 10.86
C LYS A 353 8.18 -10.04 11.12
N ALA A 354 7.76 -10.36 12.33
CA ALA A 354 6.38 -10.23 12.78
C ALA A 354 5.93 -8.76 12.83
N VAL A 355 4.63 -8.60 12.70
CA VAL A 355 3.94 -7.32 12.90
C VAL A 355 2.88 -7.46 13.98
N ASN A 356 2.61 -6.36 14.70
CA ASN A 356 1.50 -6.22 15.62
C ASN A 356 0.41 -5.37 14.97
N ILE A 357 -0.84 -5.81 15.04
CA ILE A 357 -1.97 -5.20 14.32
C ILE A 357 -3.10 -4.93 15.30
N TRP A 358 -3.52 -3.67 15.42
CA TRP A 358 -4.72 -3.26 16.12
C TRP A 358 -5.85 -3.20 15.11
N TYR A 359 -6.85 -4.04 15.26
CA TYR A 359 -7.92 -4.20 14.29
C TYR A 359 -9.29 -3.87 14.89
N TRP A 360 -10.02 -2.96 14.26
CA TRP A 360 -11.41 -2.62 14.57
C TRP A 360 -12.31 -3.02 13.40
N ALA A 361 -13.49 -3.58 13.71
CA ALA A 361 -14.52 -3.87 12.71
C ALA A 361 -15.92 -3.59 13.29
N LEU A 362 -16.82 -3.07 12.43
CA LEU A 362 -18.15 -2.66 12.83
C LEU A 362 -19.03 -3.82 13.31
N ASP A 363 -18.93 -5.01 12.72
CA ASP A 363 -19.71 -6.19 13.08
C ASP A 363 -19.49 -6.63 14.54
N ARG A 364 -18.34 -6.32 15.10
CA ARG A 364 -17.99 -6.63 16.49
C ARG A 364 -18.66 -5.70 17.50
N ARG A 365 -19.04 -4.50 17.09
CA ARG A 365 -19.82 -3.57 17.94
C ARG A 365 -21.26 -4.03 18.11
N MET A 366 -21.86 -4.66 17.12
CA MET A 366 -23.25 -5.09 17.19
C MET A 366 -23.47 -6.19 18.24
N ASP A 367 -22.48 -7.06 18.44
CA ASP A 367 -22.52 -8.07 19.52
C ASP A 367 -22.50 -7.46 20.93
N LEU A 368 -22.00 -6.22 21.06
CA LEU A 368 -21.88 -5.52 22.33
C LEU A 368 -23.10 -4.68 22.71
N VAL A 369 -23.85 -4.20 21.73
CA VAL A 369 -24.95 -3.23 21.97
C VAL A 369 -26.29 -3.95 22.15
N GLY A 370 -26.33 -5.29 22.04
CA GLY A 370 -27.57 -6.06 22.17
C GLY A 370 -28.62 -5.68 21.11
N VAL A 371 -28.21 -5.09 20.00
CA VAL A 371 -29.09 -4.84 18.86
C VAL A 371 -29.32 -6.20 18.22
N GLU A 372 -30.49 -6.81 18.53
CA GLU A 372 -30.94 -7.97 17.76
C GLU A 372 -30.99 -7.56 16.29
N PRO A 373 -30.34 -8.33 15.39
CA PRO A 373 -30.51 -8.12 13.96
C PRO A 373 -32.01 -8.19 13.66
N PRO A 374 -32.56 -7.37 12.75
CA PRO A 374 -33.97 -7.44 12.40
C PRO A 374 -34.31 -8.87 12.00
N ALA A 375 -35.30 -9.44 12.65
CA ALA A 375 -35.74 -10.83 12.45
C ALA A 375 -36.01 -11.06 10.96
N GLN A 376 -35.19 -11.83 10.30
CA GLN A 376 -35.50 -12.31 8.95
C GLN A 376 -36.39 -13.56 9.08
N PRO A 377 -37.54 -13.60 8.39
CA PRO A 377 -38.38 -14.78 8.40
C PRO A 377 -37.67 -15.92 7.70
N GLY A 378 -37.36 -16.98 8.41
CA GLY A 378 -36.92 -18.27 7.84
C GLY A 378 -35.55 -18.82 8.27
N PHE A 379 -34.77 -18.12 9.10
CA PHE A 379 -33.53 -18.68 9.62
C PHE A 379 -33.66 -19.07 11.11
N ALA A 380 -33.44 -20.35 11.38
CA ALA A 380 -33.40 -20.87 12.74
C ALA A 380 -32.23 -20.23 13.52
N ARG A 381 -32.51 -19.78 14.76
CA ARG A 381 -31.51 -19.30 15.71
C ARG A 381 -30.54 -20.41 16.07
N GLY A 382 -29.39 -20.47 15.38
CA GLY A 382 -28.22 -21.18 15.85
C GLY A 382 -27.27 -20.18 16.54
N PRO A 383 -26.41 -20.62 17.48
CA PRO A 383 -25.37 -19.74 17.98
C PRO A 383 -24.58 -19.24 16.77
N VAL A 384 -24.40 -17.92 16.67
CA VAL A 384 -23.56 -17.31 15.64
C VAL A 384 -22.13 -17.78 15.93
N LEU A 385 -21.80 -18.94 15.38
CA LEU A 385 -20.42 -19.33 15.24
C LEU A 385 -19.78 -18.26 14.38
N ALA A 386 -18.82 -17.54 14.93
CA ALA A 386 -17.90 -16.74 14.14
C ALA A 386 -17.37 -17.66 13.04
N ALA A 387 -18.01 -17.58 11.87
CA ALA A 387 -17.60 -18.36 10.72
C ALA A 387 -16.16 -17.93 10.45
N GLY A 388 -15.25 -18.89 10.60
CA GLY A 388 -13.83 -18.66 10.47
C GLY A 388 -13.56 -17.94 9.16
N TRP A 389 -12.84 -16.86 9.26
CA TRP A 389 -12.35 -16.11 8.13
C TRP A 389 -11.43 -17.06 7.36
N GLY A 390 -11.83 -17.39 6.14
CA GLY A 390 -11.15 -18.36 5.31
C GLY A 390 -9.79 -17.90 4.82
N SER A 391 -8.84 -17.99 5.68
CA SER A 391 -7.44 -18.21 5.35
C SER A 391 -6.86 -19.00 6.51
N GLY A 392 -6.80 -20.30 6.34
CA GLY A 392 -6.17 -21.31 7.18
C GLY A 392 -5.94 -20.94 8.65
N ASN A 393 -6.74 -21.52 9.56
CA ASN A 393 -6.47 -21.62 10.98
C ASN A 393 -6.45 -20.35 11.86
N ALA A 394 -7.26 -19.34 11.58
CA ALA A 394 -7.73 -18.51 12.66
C ALA A 394 -8.72 -19.37 13.49
N ALA A 395 -8.18 -20.25 14.31
CA ALA A 395 -8.97 -20.98 15.28
C ALA A 395 -9.82 -19.95 16.02
N SER A 396 -11.13 -20.17 16.04
CA SER A 396 -12.15 -19.39 16.72
C SER A 396 -11.64 -18.86 18.06
N VAL A 397 -11.08 -17.65 18.03
CA VAL A 397 -10.74 -16.94 19.27
C VAL A 397 -12.09 -16.44 19.80
N PRO A 398 -12.48 -16.83 21.01
CA PRO A 398 -13.71 -16.32 21.61
C PRO A 398 -13.63 -14.80 21.66
N LEU A 399 -14.49 -14.12 20.91
CA LEU A 399 -14.63 -12.68 20.97
C LEU A 399 -14.86 -12.25 22.42
N ARG A 400 -14.07 -11.27 22.89
CA ARG A 400 -14.40 -10.63 24.18
C ARG A 400 -15.69 -9.85 24.00
N PRO A 401 -16.74 -10.08 24.78
CA PRO A 401 -17.97 -9.29 24.69
C PRO A 401 -17.75 -7.79 24.94
N SER A 402 -16.58 -7.38 25.43
CA SER A 402 -16.23 -5.99 25.81
C SER A 402 -15.19 -5.33 24.92
N ALA A 403 -14.62 -6.01 23.90
CA ALA A 403 -13.55 -5.45 23.08
C ALA A 403 -14.04 -5.21 21.65
N ILE A 404 -14.08 -3.94 21.24
CA ILE A 404 -14.37 -3.52 19.86
C ILE A 404 -13.11 -3.66 18.99
N VAL A 405 -11.92 -3.65 19.60
CA VAL A 405 -10.63 -3.76 18.95
C VAL A 405 -9.98 -5.08 19.32
N GLU A 406 -9.37 -5.74 18.36
CA GLU A 406 -8.53 -6.93 18.57
C GLU A 406 -7.07 -6.58 18.39
N ASP A 407 -6.24 -7.15 19.25
CA ASP A 407 -4.79 -7.13 19.15
C ASP A 407 -4.31 -8.43 18.49
N LEU A 408 -3.75 -8.29 17.29
CA LEU A 408 -3.41 -9.39 16.40
C LEU A 408 -1.93 -9.36 16.04
N ASN A 409 -1.40 -10.49 15.58
CA ASN A 409 -0.05 -10.60 15.01
C ASN A 409 -0.07 -11.31 13.68
N ALA A 410 0.94 -11.06 12.84
CA ALA A 410 1.15 -11.76 11.60
C ALA A 410 2.64 -11.85 11.22
N GLU A 411 3.03 -12.91 10.51
CA GLU A 411 4.35 -13.15 9.92
C GLU A 411 4.24 -13.49 8.44
N GLY A 412 3.33 -12.84 7.72
CA GLY A 412 3.04 -13.06 6.31
C GLY A 412 1.56 -13.35 6.06
N PHE A 413 1.21 -13.53 4.78
CA PHE A 413 -0.15 -13.87 4.37
C PHE A 413 -0.58 -15.22 4.97
N GLY A 414 -1.84 -15.29 5.43
CA GLY A 414 -2.39 -16.52 6.03
C GLY A 414 -1.93 -16.84 7.45
N THR A 415 -1.13 -15.98 8.09
CA THR A 415 -0.59 -16.20 9.44
C THR A 415 -1.22 -15.31 10.51
N LEU A 416 -2.31 -14.62 10.20
CA LEU A 416 -2.98 -13.72 11.15
C LEU A 416 -3.48 -14.52 12.37
N THR A 417 -3.05 -14.09 13.55
CA THR A 417 -3.36 -14.75 14.82
C THR A 417 -3.74 -13.71 15.87
N ALA A 418 -4.82 -13.95 16.60
CA ALA A 418 -5.17 -13.10 17.73
C ALA A 418 -4.25 -13.38 18.92
N GLN A 419 -3.87 -12.33 19.62
CA GLN A 419 -3.13 -12.47 20.86
C GLN A 419 -3.98 -13.16 21.93
N PRO A 420 -3.37 -13.82 22.93
CA PRO A 420 -4.08 -14.39 24.06
C PRO A 420 -4.99 -13.37 24.75
N ARG A 421 -6.09 -13.83 25.33
CA ARG A 421 -7.07 -12.94 26.00
C ARG A 421 -6.45 -12.00 27.04
N ALA A 422 -5.41 -12.45 27.74
CA ALA A 422 -4.72 -11.64 28.75
C ALA A 422 -3.92 -10.49 28.14
N ASP A 423 -3.54 -10.60 26.88
CA ASP A 423 -2.69 -9.64 26.16
C ASP A 423 -3.50 -8.75 25.20
N GLN A 424 -4.84 -8.93 25.15
CA GLN A 424 -5.75 -8.04 24.41
C GLN A 424 -5.87 -6.71 25.16
N ASN A 425 -4.96 -5.77 24.90
CA ASN A 425 -4.78 -4.56 25.68
C ASN A 425 -5.09 -3.26 24.92
N VAL A 426 -5.57 -3.37 23.69
CA VAL A 426 -5.98 -2.23 22.84
C VAL A 426 -7.47 -1.94 23.05
N ASN A 427 -7.79 -0.67 23.30
CA ASN A 427 -9.16 -0.16 23.37
C ASN A 427 -9.45 0.69 22.14
N GLY A 428 -10.74 0.83 21.81
CA GLY A 428 -11.13 1.70 20.70
C GLY A 428 -12.63 1.86 20.56
N SER A 429 -12.99 2.80 19.71
CA SER A 429 -14.40 3.09 19.37
C SER A 429 -14.49 3.56 17.93
N GLY A 430 -15.66 3.31 17.29
CA GLY A 430 -15.96 3.80 15.96
C GLY A 430 -17.21 4.67 15.96
N PHE A 431 -17.18 5.72 15.16
CA PHE A 431 -18.31 6.65 14.96
C PHE A 431 -18.43 6.99 13.48
N TYR A 432 -19.66 6.92 12.97
CA TYR A 432 -19.96 7.30 11.58
C TYR A 432 -20.89 8.51 11.55
N ALA A 433 -20.52 9.52 10.81
CA ALA A 433 -21.37 10.69 10.54
C ALA A 433 -20.96 11.38 9.23
N ALA A 434 -21.93 11.96 8.56
CA ALA A 434 -21.73 12.77 7.35
C ALA A 434 -20.86 12.10 6.27
N GLY A 435 -21.07 10.81 6.02
CA GLY A 435 -20.33 10.06 5.00
C GLY A 435 -18.87 9.79 5.37
N ARG A 436 -18.56 9.71 6.67
CA ARG A 436 -17.18 9.45 7.16
C ARG A 436 -17.17 8.57 8.38
N TRP A 437 -16.26 7.65 8.41
CA TRP A 437 -15.86 6.92 9.61
C TRP A 437 -14.82 7.70 10.41
N ARG A 438 -14.90 7.56 11.72
CA ARG A 438 -13.91 8.01 12.71
C ARG A 438 -13.67 6.88 13.69
N VAL A 439 -12.49 6.32 13.70
CA VAL A 439 -12.14 5.16 14.54
C VAL A 439 -10.95 5.50 15.41
N VAL A 440 -11.11 5.30 16.72
CA VAL A 440 -10.04 5.49 17.71
C VAL A 440 -9.45 4.15 18.10
N PHE A 441 -8.12 4.14 18.26
CA PHE A 441 -7.35 3.07 18.88
C PHE A 441 -6.54 3.67 20.01
N ALA A 442 -6.55 3.06 21.19
CA ALA A 442 -5.78 3.55 22.34
C ALA A 442 -5.18 2.40 23.16
N ARG A 443 -3.95 2.58 23.62
CA ARG A 443 -3.22 1.61 24.43
C ARG A 443 -2.10 2.29 25.23
N ASP A 444 -1.60 1.63 26.25
CA ASP A 444 -0.33 2.01 26.89
C ASP A 444 0.83 1.98 25.89
N LEU A 445 1.77 2.91 25.99
CA LEU A 445 2.97 2.96 25.14
C LEU A 445 3.82 1.70 25.30
N ARG A 446 3.84 1.14 26.49
CA ARG A 446 4.55 -0.10 26.81
C ARG A 446 3.57 -1.17 27.22
N SER A 447 3.77 -2.37 26.74
CA SER A 447 3.03 -3.56 27.12
C SER A 447 3.98 -4.62 27.71
N LYS A 448 3.41 -5.56 28.46
CA LYS A 448 4.11 -6.75 28.96
C LYS A 448 4.22 -7.84 27.91
N GLY A 449 3.37 -7.79 26.88
CA GLY A 449 3.34 -8.76 25.79
C GLY A 449 4.60 -8.70 24.93
N THR A 450 5.21 -9.83 24.65
CA THR A 450 6.42 -9.92 23.79
C THR A 450 6.09 -9.72 22.31
N LEU A 451 4.83 -9.89 21.95
CA LEU A 451 4.30 -9.74 20.58
C LEU A 451 3.64 -8.36 20.37
N ASP A 452 3.74 -7.47 21.34
CA ASP A 452 3.26 -6.09 21.27
C ASP A 452 4.34 -5.13 20.79
N ALA A 453 3.95 -4.19 19.96
CA ALA A 453 4.82 -3.08 19.60
C ALA A 453 5.13 -2.22 20.83
N GLN A 454 6.39 -2.05 21.14
CA GLN A 454 6.86 -1.16 22.20
C GLN A 454 7.09 0.24 21.62
N LEU A 455 6.30 1.22 22.09
CA LEU A 455 6.31 2.58 21.54
C LEU A 455 7.15 3.48 22.44
N GLU A 456 8.31 3.91 21.96
CA GLU A 456 9.31 4.62 22.76
C GLU A 456 9.48 6.07 22.30
N LEU A 457 9.59 6.99 23.29
CA LEU A 457 9.91 8.39 23.02
C LEU A 457 11.28 8.53 22.36
N GLY A 458 11.35 9.39 21.36
CA GLY A 458 12.62 9.68 20.67
C GLY A 458 13.02 8.63 19.63
N ARG A 459 12.22 7.59 19.42
CA ARG A 459 12.44 6.55 18.42
C ARG A 459 11.39 6.63 17.32
N ALA A 460 11.82 6.50 16.08
CA ALA A 460 10.90 6.34 14.96
C ALA A 460 10.48 4.88 14.84
N ILE A 461 9.17 4.64 14.85
CA ILE A 461 8.57 3.30 14.80
C ILE A 461 7.85 3.16 13.47
N PRO A 462 8.10 2.09 12.69
CA PRO A 462 7.35 1.83 11.48
C PRO A 462 5.89 1.52 11.80
N VAL A 463 4.97 2.28 11.18
CA VAL A 463 3.52 2.14 11.32
C VAL A 463 2.88 2.14 9.93
N ALA A 464 1.85 1.31 9.73
CA ALA A 464 1.04 1.30 8.52
C ALA A 464 -0.44 1.27 8.88
N PHE A 465 -1.29 1.67 7.94
CA PHE A 465 -2.73 1.80 8.12
C PHE A 465 -3.48 1.01 7.08
N ALA A 466 -4.64 0.48 7.45
CA ALA A 466 -5.51 -0.23 6.53
C ALA A 466 -6.97 0.14 6.79
N VAL A 467 -7.77 0.12 5.71
CA VAL A 467 -9.20 0.37 5.73
C VAL A 467 -9.89 -0.66 4.84
N TRP A 468 -11.02 -1.17 5.29
CA TRP A 468 -11.93 -2.02 4.51
C TRP A 468 -13.25 -1.29 4.32
N ASN A 469 -13.70 -1.21 3.08
CA ASN A 469 -15.04 -0.75 2.74
C ASN A 469 -15.92 -1.98 2.48
N GLY A 470 -16.81 -2.27 3.41
CA GLY A 470 -17.66 -3.46 3.35
C GLY A 470 -18.67 -3.44 2.19
N SER A 471 -19.12 -2.26 1.75
CA SER A 471 -20.00 -2.10 0.59
C SER A 471 -19.28 -2.37 -0.73
N ALA A 472 -17.97 -2.13 -0.78
CA ALA A 472 -17.09 -2.50 -1.89
C ALA A 472 -16.62 -3.97 -1.81
N GLU A 473 -17.26 -4.81 -0.97
CA GLU A 473 -16.91 -6.21 -0.73
C GLU A 473 -15.48 -6.42 -0.20
N ASP A 474 -14.87 -5.42 0.41
CA ASP A 474 -13.56 -5.56 1.02
C ASP A 474 -13.59 -6.56 2.18
N ARG A 475 -12.66 -7.52 2.17
CA ARG A 475 -12.53 -8.57 3.18
C ARG A 475 -11.13 -9.15 3.19
N ASP A 476 -10.69 -9.69 4.30
CA ASP A 476 -9.41 -10.40 4.44
C ASP A 476 -8.20 -9.60 3.88
N GLY A 477 -7.59 -10.10 2.82
CA GLY A 477 -6.51 -9.43 2.10
C GLY A 477 -6.97 -8.34 1.14
N GLN A 478 -8.26 -8.27 0.80
CA GLN A 478 -8.85 -7.29 -0.12
C GLN A 478 -9.19 -6.02 0.67
N LYS A 479 -8.31 -5.05 0.66
CA LYS A 479 -8.37 -3.83 1.47
C LYS A 479 -7.53 -2.72 0.85
N ALA A 480 -7.73 -1.51 1.34
CA ALA A 480 -6.87 -0.38 1.06
C ALA A 480 -5.80 -0.25 2.15
N ILE A 481 -4.53 -0.15 1.79
CA ILE A 481 -3.41 -0.07 2.75
C ILE A 481 -2.42 1.04 2.41
N SER A 482 -1.73 1.54 3.43
CA SER A 482 -0.56 2.40 3.26
C SER A 482 0.73 1.58 3.17
N THR A 483 1.81 2.20 2.71
CA THR A 483 3.18 1.74 2.99
C THR A 483 3.56 2.04 4.44
N TRP A 484 4.80 1.71 4.84
CA TRP A 484 5.34 2.09 6.13
C TRP A 484 5.50 3.61 6.25
N TYR A 485 4.95 4.18 7.32
CA TYR A 485 5.19 5.52 7.83
C TYR A 485 6.13 5.46 9.03
N ARG A 486 6.73 6.58 9.37
CA ARG A 486 7.55 6.75 10.58
C ARG A 486 6.70 7.41 11.65
N LEU A 487 6.35 6.68 12.69
CA LEU A 487 5.69 7.23 13.88
C LEU A 487 6.74 7.85 14.78
N VAL A 488 6.61 9.12 15.12
CA VAL A 488 7.54 9.86 15.98
C VAL A 488 6.77 10.50 17.12
N LEU A 489 7.05 10.08 18.36
CA LEU A 489 6.44 10.65 19.56
C LEU A 489 7.16 11.95 19.92
N ALA A 490 6.42 13.08 19.94
CA ALA A 490 6.96 14.37 20.37
C ALA A 490 7.33 14.33 21.87
N ARG A 491 8.40 15.02 22.26
CA ARG A 491 8.87 15.10 23.66
C ARG A 491 8.01 15.98 24.53
#